data_f11b9c974008c4908bbaa5881244d6b5
#
_entry.id   f11b9c974008c4908bbaa5881244d6b5
#
_cell.length_a   1.000
_cell.length_b   1.000
_cell.length_c   1.000
_cell.angle_alpha   90.00
_cell.angle_beta   90.00
_cell.angle_gamma   90.00
#
_symmetry.space_group_name_H-M   'P 1'
#
loop_
_entity.id
_entity.type
_entity.pdbx_description
1 polymer ?
#
loop_
_entity_poly.entity_id
_entity_poly.type
_entity_poly.pdbx_seq_one_letter_code
_entity_poly.pdbx_strand_id
1 'polypeptide(L)'
;MMRLWGRKNSINVQKILWCLLELGLHEGKDFERIDAGLQFGKNHTPEFLKLNPNGLVPTLEDGDMALWESNTIMRYLARTHDRNHHFPTDIKSQYHSEKWMDWHLSDMWPQLRAAFLGLTRVPEAERNYDIIRKNYQDSNLKFAVLDQVLCGQKYCSGSQFHLGDIVLALCVHRWILLNKTFPEKTGPRTQLIHIDNWMQRITEETLFNEIADKELNIVVR
;
A
#
# COMPACT_ATOMS: atom_id res chain seq x y z
N MET A 1 -9.26 3.37 -22.75
CA MET A 1 -9.48 2.62 -21.48
C MET A 1 -8.12 2.42 -20.85
N MET A 2 -7.93 2.78 -19.58
CA MET A 2 -6.68 2.60 -18.85
C MET A 2 -6.31 1.11 -18.72
N ARG A 3 -5.02 0.81 -18.62
CA ARG A 3 -4.52 -0.55 -18.31
C ARG A 3 -3.61 -0.51 -17.07
N LEU A 4 -3.94 -1.30 -16.07
CA LEU A 4 -3.15 -1.43 -14.84
C LEU A 4 -2.43 -2.78 -14.81
N TRP A 5 -1.12 -2.75 -14.94
CA TRP A 5 -0.28 -3.94 -14.86
C TRP A 5 0.09 -4.25 -13.40
N GLY A 6 -0.33 -5.42 -12.93
CA GLY A 6 0.05 -5.88 -11.61
C GLY A 6 -0.93 -6.88 -11.00
N ARG A 7 -0.40 -7.79 -10.18
CA ARG A 7 -1.19 -8.78 -9.44
C ARG A 7 -1.94 -8.14 -8.28
N LYS A 8 -3.15 -8.61 -7.99
CA LYS A 8 -4.04 -8.06 -6.92
C LYS A 8 -3.40 -8.05 -5.53
N ASN A 9 -2.59 -9.04 -5.19
CA ASN A 9 -1.96 -9.19 -3.88
C ASN A 9 -0.63 -8.43 -3.70
N SER A 10 -0.29 -7.54 -4.62
CA SER A 10 0.82 -6.59 -4.43
C SER A 10 0.32 -5.37 -3.67
N ILE A 11 0.90 -5.04 -2.52
CA ILE A 11 0.51 -3.86 -1.75
C ILE A 11 0.53 -2.57 -2.59
N ASN A 12 1.49 -2.45 -3.50
CA ASN A 12 1.59 -1.29 -4.37
C ASN A 12 0.50 -1.25 -5.46
N VAL A 13 0.01 -2.42 -5.89
CA VAL A 13 -1.16 -2.52 -6.79
C VAL A 13 -2.45 -2.27 -6.02
N GLN A 14 -2.56 -2.78 -4.79
CA GLN A 14 -3.70 -2.55 -3.90
C GLN A 14 -3.94 -1.07 -3.62
N LYS A 15 -2.88 -0.27 -3.46
CA LYS A 15 -3.00 1.20 -3.33
C LYS A 15 -3.78 1.80 -4.50
N ILE A 16 -3.45 1.38 -5.72
CA ILE A 16 -4.07 1.92 -6.93
C ILE A 16 -5.49 1.39 -7.08
N LEU A 17 -5.71 0.10 -6.86
CA LEU A 17 -7.04 -0.49 -6.93
C LEU A 17 -8.00 0.16 -5.92
N TRP A 18 -7.53 0.42 -4.71
CA TRP A 18 -8.34 1.11 -3.71
C TRP A 18 -8.63 2.56 -4.13
N CYS A 19 -7.62 3.31 -4.57
CA CYS A 19 -7.81 4.66 -5.10
C CYS A 19 -8.82 4.68 -6.26
N LEU A 20 -8.73 3.75 -7.21
CA LEU A 20 -9.68 3.64 -8.33
C LEU A 20 -11.10 3.37 -7.84
N LEU A 21 -11.29 2.47 -6.87
CA LEU A 21 -12.60 2.19 -6.30
C LEU A 21 -13.21 3.41 -5.61
N GLU A 22 -12.44 4.13 -4.80
CA GLU A 22 -12.90 5.37 -4.14
C GLU A 22 -13.28 6.44 -5.16
N LEU A 23 -12.63 6.47 -6.33
CA LEU A 23 -12.99 7.34 -7.44
C LEU A 23 -14.21 6.85 -8.25
N GLY A 24 -14.79 5.69 -7.88
CA GLY A 24 -15.90 5.07 -8.61
C GLY A 24 -15.51 4.45 -9.94
N LEU A 25 -14.24 4.10 -10.13
CA LEU A 25 -13.70 3.48 -11.34
C LEU A 25 -13.57 1.96 -11.16
N HIS A 26 -14.16 1.20 -12.06
CA HIS A 26 -14.32 -0.25 -11.92
C HIS A 26 -13.54 -1.03 -12.99
N GLU A 27 -12.90 -2.15 -12.56
CA GLU A 27 -12.24 -3.10 -13.46
C GLU A 27 -13.24 -3.69 -14.46
N GLY A 28 -12.85 -3.77 -15.72
CA GLY A 28 -13.68 -4.26 -16.84
C GLY A 28 -14.58 -3.20 -17.48
N LYS A 29 -14.75 -2.03 -16.83
CA LYS A 29 -15.54 -0.91 -17.37
C LYS A 29 -14.67 0.32 -17.64
N ASP A 30 -13.95 0.79 -16.65
CA ASP A 30 -13.17 2.03 -16.71
C ASP A 30 -11.67 1.75 -16.93
N PHE A 31 -11.20 0.62 -16.46
CA PHE A 31 -9.86 0.13 -16.69
C PHE A 31 -9.80 -1.41 -16.82
N GLU A 32 -8.76 -1.91 -17.45
CA GLU A 32 -8.39 -3.32 -17.51
C GLU A 32 -7.19 -3.57 -16.60
N ARG A 33 -7.25 -4.63 -15.77
CA ARG A 33 -6.09 -5.07 -15.00
C ARG A 33 -5.42 -6.26 -15.66
N ILE A 34 -4.12 -6.18 -15.85
CA ILE A 34 -3.30 -7.24 -16.45
C ILE A 34 -2.39 -7.83 -15.38
N ASP A 35 -2.54 -9.11 -15.09
CA ASP A 35 -1.68 -9.79 -14.12
C ASP A 35 -0.21 -9.79 -14.57
N ALA A 36 0.67 -9.26 -13.71
CA ALA A 36 2.11 -9.17 -13.92
C ALA A 36 2.86 -9.26 -12.57
N GLY A 37 4.11 -9.71 -12.63
CA GLY A 37 4.99 -9.87 -11.46
C GLY A 37 4.81 -11.19 -10.73
N LEU A 38 5.84 -11.65 -10.03
CA LEU A 38 5.92 -12.96 -9.37
C LEU A 38 5.60 -14.10 -10.34
N GLN A 39 4.62 -14.96 -9.98
CA GLN A 39 4.21 -16.13 -10.76
C GLN A 39 3.63 -15.80 -12.15
N PHE A 40 3.16 -14.59 -12.34
CA PHE A 40 2.58 -14.16 -13.63
C PHE A 40 3.64 -13.74 -14.65
N GLY A 41 4.88 -13.50 -14.23
CA GLY A 41 5.94 -13.00 -15.11
C GLY A 41 5.56 -11.66 -15.74
N LYS A 42 5.66 -11.56 -17.06
CA LYS A 42 5.36 -10.41 -17.94
C LYS A 42 6.17 -9.14 -17.69
N ASN A 43 6.48 -8.82 -16.45
CA ASN A 43 7.18 -7.59 -16.05
C ASN A 43 8.66 -7.52 -16.51
N HIS A 44 9.17 -8.59 -17.13
CA HIS A 44 10.51 -8.62 -17.74
C HIS A 44 10.47 -8.85 -19.26
N THR A 45 9.29 -8.79 -19.88
CA THR A 45 9.19 -8.84 -21.34
C THR A 45 9.63 -7.51 -21.95
N PRO A 46 10.17 -7.52 -23.19
CA PRO A 46 10.57 -6.29 -23.89
C PRO A 46 9.44 -5.25 -23.98
N GLU A 47 8.20 -5.70 -24.15
CA GLU A 47 7.02 -4.85 -24.22
C GLU A 47 6.79 -4.13 -22.88
N PHE A 48 6.81 -4.86 -21.77
CA PHE A 48 6.63 -4.27 -20.45
C PHE A 48 7.79 -3.32 -20.09
N LEU A 49 9.03 -3.69 -20.41
CA LEU A 49 10.21 -2.88 -20.09
C LEU A 49 10.24 -1.54 -20.85
N LYS A 50 9.53 -1.42 -21.97
CA LYS A 50 9.30 -0.11 -22.64
C LYS A 50 8.37 0.79 -21.82
N LEU A 51 7.43 0.22 -21.07
CA LEU A 51 6.49 0.96 -20.22
C LEU A 51 7.13 1.30 -18.87
N ASN A 52 7.85 0.35 -18.29
CA ASN A 52 8.53 0.49 -17.00
C ASN A 52 9.90 -0.20 -17.03
N PRO A 53 11.00 0.56 -17.22
CA PRO A 53 12.34 -0.01 -17.31
C PRO A 53 12.82 -0.69 -16.02
N ASN A 54 12.15 -0.46 -14.88
CA ASN A 54 12.48 -1.13 -13.62
C ASN A 54 12.00 -2.59 -13.56
N GLY A 55 11.11 -3.02 -14.49
CA GLY A 55 10.54 -4.36 -14.44
C GLY A 55 9.71 -4.63 -13.19
N LEU A 56 9.09 -3.61 -12.61
CA LEU A 56 8.32 -3.70 -11.37
C LEU A 56 6.83 -3.38 -11.61
N VAL A 57 5.98 -3.84 -10.71
CA VAL A 57 4.55 -3.51 -10.68
C VAL A 57 4.25 -2.63 -9.48
N PRO A 58 3.29 -1.69 -9.60
CA PRO A 58 2.38 -1.42 -10.71
C PRO A 58 2.98 -0.61 -11.85
N THR A 59 2.34 -0.69 -13.02
CA THR A 59 2.50 0.26 -14.13
C THR A 59 1.11 0.57 -14.66
N LEU A 60 0.80 1.84 -14.86
CA LEU A 60 -0.46 2.33 -15.44
C LEU A 60 -0.17 2.84 -16.83
N GLU A 61 -1.01 2.41 -17.80
CA GLU A 61 -1.11 3.05 -19.11
C GLU A 61 -2.42 3.83 -19.17
N ASP A 62 -2.35 5.09 -19.61
CA ASP A 62 -3.51 5.93 -19.89
C ASP A 62 -3.27 6.72 -21.18
N GLY A 63 -3.96 6.34 -22.26
CA GLY A 63 -3.68 6.83 -23.59
C GLY A 63 -2.28 6.47 -24.09
N ASP A 64 -1.47 7.47 -24.36
CA ASP A 64 -0.07 7.37 -24.79
C ASP A 64 0.93 7.45 -23.62
N MET A 65 0.45 7.70 -22.39
CA MET A 65 1.26 7.80 -21.19
C MET A 65 1.41 6.46 -20.50
N ALA A 66 2.65 6.10 -20.13
CA ALA A 66 2.96 5.03 -19.20
C ALA A 66 3.53 5.62 -17.90
N LEU A 67 2.95 5.26 -16.76
CA LEU A 67 3.31 5.78 -15.45
C LEU A 67 3.63 4.63 -14.49
N TRP A 68 4.70 4.75 -13.74
CA TRP A 68 5.10 3.86 -12.67
C TRP A 68 5.36 4.63 -11.37
N GLU A 69 5.68 3.95 -10.26
CA GLU A 69 5.60 4.41 -8.88
C GLU A 69 4.15 4.55 -8.37
N SER A 70 3.76 3.65 -7.46
CA SER A 70 2.37 3.55 -6.99
C SER A 70 1.82 4.85 -6.41
N ASN A 71 2.65 5.60 -5.65
CA ASN A 71 2.24 6.87 -5.06
C ASN A 71 2.04 7.94 -6.14
N THR A 72 2.88 7.95 -7.19
CA THR A 72 2.73 8.86 -8.33
C THR A 72 1.47 8.55 -9.13
N ILE A 73 1.19 7.26 -9.37
CA ILE A 73 -0.04 6.82 -10.05
C ILE A 73 -1.28 7.27 -9.27
N MET A 74 -1.31 7.13 -7.94
CA MET A 74 -2.45 7.59 -7.14
C MET A 74 -2.64 9.10 -7.20
N ARG A 75 -1.55 9.89 -7.12
CA ARG A 75 -1.61 11.35 -7.30
C ARG A 75 -2.18 11.73 -8.66
N TYR A 76 -1.74 11.04 -9.71
CA TYR A 76 -2.26 11.24 -11.06
C TYR A 76 -3.76 10.95 -11.13
N LEU A 77 -4.20 9.79 -10.68
CA LEU A 77 -5.61 9.39 -10.70
C LEU A 77 -6.50 10.37 -9.93
N ALA A 78 -6.10 10.75 -8.72
CA ALA A 78 -6.85 11.71 -7.91
C ALA A 78 -6.96 13.10 -8.55
N ARG A 79 -5.96 13.53 -9.32
CA ARG A 79 -5.97 14.84 -9.99
C ARG A 79 -6.72 14.85 -11.32
N THR A 80 -6.79 13.71 -12.01
CA THR A 80 -7.33 13.63 -13.38
C THR A 80 -8.68 12.94 -13.47
N HIS A 81 -8.99 12.05 -12.54
CA HIS A 81 -10.19 11.21 -12.59
C HIS A 81 -11.16 11.41 -11.42
N ASP A 82 -10.85 12.26 -10.44
CA ASP A 82 -11.75 12.57 -9.31
C ASP A 82 -12.84 13.56 -9.73
N ARG A 83 -13.84 13.06 -10.44
CA ARG A 83 -14.98 13.86 -10.93
C ARG A 83 -15.93 14.29 -9.82
N ASN A 84 -15.95 13.59 -8.72
CA ASN A 84 -16.87 13.80 -7.59
C ASN A 84 -16.21 14.54 -6.43
N HIS A 85 -14.97 14.99 -6.58
CA HIS A 85 -14.19 15.63 -5.52
C HIS A 85 -14.15 14.78 -4.24
N HIS A 86 -13.95 13.47 -4.40
CA HIS A 86 -13.85 12.51 -3.31
C HIS A 86 -12.64 12.83 -2.41
N PHE A 87 -11.53 13.21 -3.03
CA PHE A 87 -10.35 13.67 -2.31
C PHE A 87 -10.30 15.21 -2.23
N PRO A 88 -9.80 15.77 -1.09
CA PRO A 88 -9.63 17.20 -0.96
C PRO A 88 -8.80 17.81 -2.10
N THR A 89 -9.30 18.91 -2.68
CA THR A 89 -8.67 19.57 -3.83
C THR A 89 -7.82 20.78 -3.43
N ASP A 90 -7.95 21.28 -2.20
CA ASP A 90 -7.13 22.39 -1.74
C ASP A 90 -5.67 21.95 -1.52
N ILE A 91 -4.75 22.84 -1.88
CA ILE A 91 -3.32 22.56 -1.91
C ILE A 91 -2.74 22.15 -0.54
N LYS A 92 -3.26 22.71 0.56
CA LYS A 92 -2.77 22.38 1.91
C LYS A 92 -3.14 20.95 2.30
N SER A 93 -4.38 20.55 2.09
CA SER A 93 -4.85 19.18 2.36
C SER A 93 -4.10 18.16 1.51
N GLN A 94 -3.83 18.48 0.22
CA GLN A 94 -3.02 17.61 -0.63
C GLN A 94 -1.62 17.41 -0.05
N TYR A 95 -0.88 18.46 0.30
CA TYR A 95 0.46 18.32 0.88
C TYR A 95 0.45 17.68 2.28
N HIS A 96 -0.59 17.92 3.09
CA HIS A 96 -0.77 17.21 4.36
C HIS A 96 -0.93 15.70 4.18
N SER A 97 -1.52 15.26 3.07
CA SER A 97 -1.62 13.85 2.70
C SER A 97 -0.33 13.32 2.08
N GLU A 98 0.24 14.06 1.12
CA GLU A 98 1.39 13.60 0.33
C GLU A 98 2.65 13.41 1.17
N LYS A 99 2.87 14.21 2.24
CA LYS A 99 3.97 13.97 3.18
C LYS A 99 3.96 12.57 3.80
N TRP A 100 2.76 12.00 4.04
CA TRP A 100 2.63 10.64 4.58
C TRP A 100 2.94 9.57 3.55
N MET A 101 2.65 9.86 2.28
CA MET A 101 3.02 8.98 1.18
C MET A 101 4.54 8.90 1.02
N ASP A 102 5.22 10.03 1.18
CA ASP A 102 6.69 10.10 1.07
C ASP A 102 7.35 9.52 2.33
N TRP A 103 6.85 9.86 3.53
CA TRP A 103 7.33 9.28 4.80
C TRP A 103 7.16 7.75 4.85
N HIS A 104 6.08 7.21 4.27
CA HIS A 104 5.92 5.77 4.13
C HIS A 104 7.09 5.14 3.36
N LEU A 105 7.51 5.74 2.25
CA LEU A 105 8.58 5.19 1.41
C LEU A 105 9.95 5.29 2.09
N SER A 106 10.24 6.42 2.75
CA SER A 106 11.55 6.69 3.34
C SER A 106 11.76 6.01 4.70
N ASP A 107 10.73 5.94 5.52
CA ASP A 107 10.88 5.60 6.93
C ASP A 107 10.13 4.34 7.37
N MET A 108 8.84 4.23 7.06
CA MET A 108 8.00 3.16 7.57
C MET A 108 8.19 1.85 6.82
N TRP A 109 8.09 1.89 5.50
CA TRP A 109 8.08 0.72 4.64
C TRP A 109 9.41 -0.06 4.63
N PRO A 110 10.61 0.55 4.67
CA PRO A 110 11.86 -0.19 4.62
C PRO A 110 11.97 -1.27 5.69
N GLN A 111 11.68 -0.96 6.96
CA GLN A 111 11.75 -1.91 8.07
C GLN A 111 10.67 -3.00 7.93
N LEU A 112 9.42 -2.61 7.76
CA LEU A 112 8.34 -3.59 7.62
C LEU A 112 8.53 -4.46 6.37
N ARG A 113 9.02 -3.90 5.27
CA ARG A 113 9.30 -4.65 4.05
C ARG A 113 10.36 -5.73 4.26
N ALA A 114 11.42 -5.42 5.01
CA ALA A 114 12.47 -6.40 5.30
C ALA A 114 11.92 -7.59 6.10
N ALA A 115 11.13 -7.33 7.15
CA ALA A 115 10.46 -8.39 7.92
C ALA A 115 9.47 -9.18 7.05
N PHE A 116 8.66 -8.48 6.25
CA PHE A 116 7.68 -9.10 5.34
C PHE A 116 8.36 -10.01 4.31
N LEU A 117 9.38 -9.54 3.61
CA LEU A 117 10.08 -10.35 2.61
C LEU A 117 10.78 -11.55 3.25
N GLY A 118 11.42 -11.35 4.40
CA GLY A 118 12.08 -12.43 5.15
C GLY A 118 11.13 -13.57 5.52
N LEU A 119 9.90 -13.25 5.92
CA LEU A 119 8.91 -14.26 6.31
C LEU A 119 8.14 -14.87 5.14
N THR A 120 7.99 -14.14 4.03
CA THR A 120 7.06 -14.55 2.97
C THR A 120 7.70 -14.87 1.64
N ARG A 121 9.01 -14.59 1.46
CA ARG A 121 9.73 -14.79 0.17
C ARG A 121 11.01 -15.61 0.32
N VAL A 122 11.62 -15.59 1.50
CA VAL A 122 12.85 -16.35 1.77
C VAL A 122 12.50 -17.78 2.22
N PRO A 123 13.17 -18.83 1.69
CA PRO A 123 13.04 -20.19 2.18
C PRO A 123 13.29 -20.29 3.69
N GLU A 124 12.53 -21.12 4.40
CA GLU A 124 12.59 -21.17 5.86
C GLU A 124 14.01 -21.45 6.40
N ALA A 125 14.74 -22.33 5.75
CA ALA A 125 16.11 -22.70 6.13
C ALA A 125 17.13 -21.54 5.98
N GLU A 126 16.82 -20.53 5.19
CA GLU A 126 17.67 -19.37 4.91
C GLU A 126 17.28 -18.11 5.70
N ARG A 127 16.20 -18.19 6.49
CA ARG A 127 15.68 -17.03 7.23
C ARG A 127 16.57 -16.66 8.40
N ASN A 128 16.95 -15.40 8.46
CA ASN A 128 17.57 -14.82 9.66
C ASN A 128 16.47 -14.22 10.56
N TYR A 129 16.01 -15.00 11.52
CA TYR A 129 14.90 -14.62 12.40
C TYR A 129 15.24 -13.45 13.33
N ASP A 130 16.51 -13.25 13.70
CA ASP A 130 16.93 -12.09 14.52
C ASP A 130 16.79 -10.80 13.73
N ILE A 131 17.23 -10.78 12.47
CA ILE A 131 17.05 -9.64 11.57
C ILE A 131 15.57 -9.39 11.29
N ILE A 132 14.79 -10.44 11.04
CA ILE A 132 13.33 -10.34 10.80
C ILE A 132 12.65 -9.70 12.00
N ARG A 133 12.90 -10.24 13.21
CA ARG A 133 12.34 -9.73 14.46
C ARG A 133 12.75 -8.28 14.70
N LYS A 134 14.03 -7.98 14.56
CA LYS A 134 14.54 -6.61 14.72
C LYS A 134 13.80 -5.62 13.81
N ASN A 135 13.69 -5.93 12.52
CA ASN A 135 13.01 -5.05 11.56
C ASN A 135 11.51 -4.88 11.87
N TYR A 136 10.85 -5.96 12.32
CA TYR A 136 9.47 -5.87 12.75
C TYR A 136 9.33 -4.97 14.00
N GLN A 137 10.20 -5.12 15.01
CA GLN A 137 10.18 -4.31 16.22
C GLN A 137 10.56 -2.84 15.91
N ASP A 138 11.51 -2.59 15.02
CA ASP A 138 11.83 -1.24 14.57
C ASP A 138 10.63 -0.57 13.86
N SER A 139 9.80 -1.35 13.15
CA SER A 139 8.57 -0.81 12.55
C SER A 139 7.54 -0.38 13.59
N ASN A 140 7.48 -1.03 14.78
CA ASN A 140 6.61 -0.60 15.87
C ASN A 140 6.88 0.86 16.28
N LEU A 141 8.15 1.30 16.26
CA LEU A 141 8.53 2.68 16.59
C LEU A 141 7.98 3.68 15.55
N LYS A 142 7.96 3.28 14.29
CA LYS A 142 7.38 4.12 13.22
C LYS A 142 5.86 4.19 13.34
N PHE A 143 5.20 3.09 13.63
CA PHE A 143 3.76 3.10 13.88
C PHE A 143 3.39 3.93 15.13
N ALA A 144 4.22 3.98 16.16
CA ALA A 144 3.99 4.84 17.31
C ALA A 144 3.99 6.34 16.94
N VAL A 145 4.78 6.77 15.96
CA VAL A 145 4.72 8.15 15.43
C VAL A 145 3.36 8.43 14.78
N LEU A 146 2.85 7.49 13.98
CA LEU A 146 1.52 7.61 13.37
C LEU A 146 0.42 7.63 14.43
N ASP A 147 0.50 6.76 15.44
CA ASP A 147 -0.46 6.70 16.55
C ASP A 147 -0.56 8.02 17.30
N GLN A 148 0.59 8.65 17.59
CA GLN A 148 0.63 9.96 18.25
C GLN A 148 -0.08 11.04 17.43
N VAL A 149 0.07 11.04 16.12
CA VAL A 149 -0.60 12.00 15.22
C VAL A 149 -2.11 11.74 15.21
N LEU A 150 -2.52 10.48 15.15
CA LEU A 150 -3.94 10.10 15.13
C LEU A 150 -4.67 10.38 16.46
N CYS A 151 -3.95 10.64 17.54
CA CYS A 151 -4.54 11.05 18.82
C CYS A 151 -5.39 12.34 18.70
N GLY A 152 -5.00 13.26 17.82
CA GLY A 152 -5.65 14.57 17.69
C GLY A 152 -6.49 14.75 16.42
N GLN A 153 -6.61 13.74 15.56
CA GLN A 153 -7.29 13.89 14.27
C GLN A 153 -7.94 12.60 13.77
N LYS A 154 -8.91 12.76 12.88
CA LYS A 154 -9.74 11.67 12.35
C LYS A 154 -8.96 10.76 11.40
N TYR A 155 -8.11 11.33 10.54
CA TYR A 155 -7.29 10.65 9.54
C TYR A 155 -5.85 11.15 9.59
N CYS A 156 -4.91 10.44 8.99
CA CYS A 156 -3.50 10.85 9.01
C CYS A 156 -3.27 12.22 8.36
N SER A 157 -4.13 12.60 7.44
CA SER A 157 -4.10 13.88 6.71
C SER A 157 -4.94 14.99 7.36
N GLY A 158 -5.67 14.70 8.46
CA GLY A 158 -6.54 15.67 9.15
C GLY A 158 -7.96 15.17 9.37
N SER A 159 -8.96 15.97 8.96
CA SER A 159 -10.38 15.67 9.19
C SER A 159 -11.01 14.77 8.11
N GLN A 160 -10.39 14.64 6.95
CA GLN A 160 -10.91 13.91 5.80
C GLN A 160 -9.96 12.82 5.35
N PHE A 161 -10.54 11.72 4.84
CA PHE A 161 -9.81 10.64 4.19
C PHE A 161 -9.09 11.13 2.93
N HIS A 162 -7.83 10.67 2.74
CA HIS A 162 -7.05 11.05 1.57
C HIS A 162 -6.04 9.95 1.18
N LEU A 163 -5.26 10.18 0.11
CA LEU A 163 -4.27 9.24 -0.44
C LEU A 163 -3.25 8.75 0.60
N GLY A 164 -2.84 9.59 1.55
CA GLY A 164 -1.94 9.21 2.64
C GLY A 164 -2.54 8.11 3.51
N ASP A 165 -3.86 8.15 3.77
CA ASP A 165 -4.55 7.12 4.54
C ASP A 165 -4.58 5.78 3.79
N ILE A 166 -4.76 5.78 2.47
CA ILE A 166 -4.68 4.57 1.63
C ILE A 166 -3.33 3.86 1.83
N VAL A 167 -2.24 4.63 1.69
CA VAL A 167 -0.89 4.09 1.78
C VAL A 167 -0.61 3.53 3.16
N LEU A 168 -0.94 4.30 4.20
CA LEU A 168 -0.65 3.92 5.58
C LEU A 168 -1.54 2.78 6.07
N ALA A 169 -2.83 2.77 5.72
CA ALA A 169 -3.75 1.72 6.15
C ALA A 169 -3.35 0.35 5.59
N LEU A 170 -2.98 0.25 4.31
CA LEU A 170 -2.46 -1.00 3.75
C LEU A 170 -1.15 -1.44 4.42
N CYS A 171 -0.30 -0.49 4.81
CA CYS A 171 0.93 -0.79 5.53
C CYS A 171 0.66 -1.29 6.95
N VAL A 172 -0.22 -0.62 7.71
CA VAL A 172 -0.68 -1.04 9.05
C VAL A 172 -1.36 -2.40 8.99
N HIS A 173 -2.24 -2.61 8.02
CA HIS A 173 -2.88 -3.90 7.84
C HIS A 173 -1.87 -5.03 7.63
N ARG A 174 -0.83 -4.80 6.82
CA ARG A 174 0.24 -5.77 6.60
C ARG A 174 1.06 -6.03 7.86
N TRP A 175 1.34 -5.02 8.65
CA TRP A 175 1.99 -5.14 9.96
C TRP A 175 1.18 -6.01 10.92
N ILE A 176 -0.14 -5.81 10.98
CA ILE A 176 -1.06 -6.61 11.79
C ILE A 176 -1.08 -8.07 11.31
N LEU A 177 -1.22 -8.29 9.99
CA LEU A 177 -1.24 -9.64 9.42
C LEU A 177 0.07 -10.40 9.65
N LEU A 178 1.23 -9.74 9.57
CA LEU A 178 2.51 -10.37 9.87
C LEU A 178 2.57 -10.90 11.30
N ASN A 179 2.15 -10.10 12.28
CA ASN A 179 2.15 -10.52 13.66
C ASN A 179 1.12 -11.63 13.92
N LYS A 180 -0.08 -11.52 13.33
CA LYS A 180 -1.12 -12.53 13.45
C LYS A 180 -0.65 -13.89 12.90
N THR A 181 0.09 -13.88 11.78
CA THR A 181 0.53 -15.11 11.10
C THR A 181 1.81 -15.70 11.72
N PHE A 182 2.72 -14.85 12.20
CA PHE A 182 4.03 -15.25 12.71
C PHE A 182 4.36 -14.64 14.08
N PRO A 183 3.51 -14.79 15.12
CA PRO A 183 3.69 -14.11 16.40
C PRO A 183 5.03 -14.45 17.06
N GLU A 184 5.44 -15.73 17.02
CA GLU A 184 6.70 -16.20 17.61
C GLU A 184 7.95 -15.64 16.90
N LYS A 185 7.83 -15.27 15.62
CA LYS A 185 8.94 -14.79 14.79
C LYS A 185 9.06 -13.27 14.84
N THR A 186 7.95 -12.57 14.88
CA THR A 186 7.91 -11.10 14.96
C THR A 186 8.10 -10.55 16.36
N GLY A 187 7.77 -11.34 17.40
CA GLY A 187 7.60 -10.85 18.77
C GLY A 187 6.31 -10.03 18.93
N PRO A 188 6.10 -9.38 20.10
CA PRO A 188 4.85 -8.69 20.37
C PRO A 188 4.63 -7.47 19.46
N ARG A 189 3.40 -7.31 18.99
CA ARG A 189 2.94 -6.07 18.37
C ARG A 189 2.67 -5.04 19.47
N THR A 190 3.18 -3.83 19.32
CA THR A 190 2.85 -2.73 20.23
C THR A 190 1.36 -2.40 20.13
N GLN A 191 0.69 -2.24 21.26
CA GLN A 191 -0.69 -1.75 21.30
C GLN A 191 -0.70 -0.25 21.03
N LEU A 192 -1.38 0.16 19.97
CA LEU A 192 -1.47 1.53 19.47
C LEU A 192 -2.95 1.85 19.27
N ILE A 193 -3.58 2.39 20.33
CA ILE A 193 -5.03 2.55 20.40
C ILE A 193 -5.60 3.50 19.32
N HIS A 194 -4.86 4.55 18.97
CA HIS A 194 -5.33 5.50 17.96
C HIS A 194 -5.24 4.90 16.55
N ILE A 195 -4.23 4.08 16.27
CA ILE A 195 -4.17 3.29 15.04
C ILE A 195 -5.30 2.27 14.98
N ASP A 196 -5.57 1.54 16.05
CA ASP A 196 -6.64 0.54 16.07
C ASP A 196 -8.01 1.20 15.81
N ASN A 197 -8.30 2.35 16.46
CA ASN A 197 -9.50 3.15 16.21
C ASN A 197 -9.58 3.72 14.79
N TRP A 198 -8.47 4.19 14.25
CA TRP A 198 -8.38 4.69 12.89
C TRP A 198 -8.59 3.55 11.87
N MET A 199 -7.99 2.38 12.08
CA MET A 199 -8.21 1.21 11.21
C MET A 199 -9.66 0.72 11.24
N GLN A 200 -10.33 0.78 12.39
CA GLN A 200 -11.75 0.50 12.47
C GLN A 200 -12.55 1.47 11.59
N ARG A 201 -12.28 2.77 11.70
CA ARG A 201 -12.93 3.81 10.87
C ARG A 201 -12.65 3.60 9.37
N ILE A 202 -11.40 3.32 8.99
CA ILE A 202 -11.03 2.99 7.62
C ILE A 202 -11.88 1.82 7.09
N THR A 203 -12.08 0.79 7.91
CA THR A 203 -12.86 -0.39 7.56
C THR A 203 -14.35 -0.09 7.40
N GLU A 204 -14.89 0.82 8.21
CA GLU A 204 -16.32 1.17 8.23
C GLU A 204 -16.71 2.25 7.22
N GLU A 205 -15.84 3.23 6.97
CA GLU A 205 -16.17 4.43 6.20
C GLU A 205 -15.59 4.43 4.77
N THR A 206 -14.81 3.41 4.36
CA THR A 206 -14.15 3.34 3.04
C THR A 206 -14.32 1.97 2.38
N LEU A 207 -13.85 1.86 1.13
CA LEU A 207 -13.86 0.61 0.38
C LEU A 207 -12.67 -0.32 0.69
N PHE A 208 -12.01 -0.12 1.83
CA PHE A 208 -10.85 -0.91 2.26
C PHE A 208 -11.08 -2.43 2.20
N ASN A 209 -12.24 -2.90 2.64
CA ASN A 209 -12.56 -4.34 2.70
C ASN A 209 -12.61 -5.02 1.33
N GLU A 210 -12.86 -4.26 0.26
CA GLU A 210 -12.88 -4.79 -1.11
C GLU A 210 -11.46 -5.10 -1.63
N ILE A 211 -10.43 -4.50 -0.99
CA ILE A 211 -9.04 -4.54 -1.45
C ILE A 211 -8.13 -5.30 -0.50
N ALA A 212 -8.35 -5.21 0.80
CA ALA A 212 -7.44 -5.75 1.81
C ALA A 212 -7.37 -7.28 1.76
N ASP A 213 -6.14 -7.80 1.73
CA ASP A 213 -5.93 -9.24 1.84
C ASP A 213 -6.43 -9.75 3.21
N LYS A 214 -7.15 -10.86 3.22
CA LYS A 214 -7.57 -11.53 4.46
C LYS A 214 -6.42 -12.29 5.11
N GLU A 215 -5.46 -12.72 4.31
CA GLU A 215 -4.28 -13.51 4.71
C GLU A 215 -3.04 -13.06 3.95
N LEU A 216 -1.88 -13.38 4.50
CA LEU A 216 -0.61 -13.10 3.82
C LEU A 216 -0.40 -14.00 2.61
N ASN A 217 -0.01 -13.41 1.50
CA ASN A 217 0.44 -14.16 0.33
C ASN A 217 1.90 -14.59 0.53
N ILE A 218 2.10 -15.87 0.85
CA ILE A 218 3.41 -16.48 1.04
C ILE A 218 3.82 -17.16 -0.28
N VAL A 219 4.87 -16.66 -0.91
CA VAL A 219 5.47 -17.21 -2.15
C VAL A 219 6.96 -17.27 -1.93
N VAL A 220 7.43 -18.40 -1.44
CA VAL A 220 8.85 -18.67 -1.24
C VAL A 220 9.53 -18.88 -2.60
N ARG A 221 10.72 -18.32 -2.79
CA ARG A 221 11.51 -18.39 -4.03
C ARG A 221 12.86 -19.01 -3.77
#